data_300bf7674921cc668910eb4b98665f54
#
_entry.id   300bf7674921cc668910eb4b98665f54
#
_cell.length_a   1.000
_cell.length_b   1.000
_cell.length_c   1.000
_cell.angle_alpha   90.00
_cell.angle_beta   90.00
_cell.angle_gamma   90.00
#
_symmetry.space_group_name_H-M   'P 1'
#
loop_
_entity.id
_entity.type
_entity.pdbx_description
1 polymer ?
#
loop_
_entity_poly.entity_id
_entity_poly.type
_entity_poly.pdbx_seq_one_letter_code
_entity_poly.pdbx_strand_id
1 'polypeptide(L)'
;MSKKISILISIFILFFPFMIIAFTIVDFQSEPVVNYDNEKISMKAPLCSEESIYYSDISEIKYINDLDYGEKIKGEFNKNYTAGWFNNAEYGDYYLISCNDVEDSRYLYIKSNDKIFIFNLKTNKIFSKIKQLK
;
A
#
# COMPACT_ATOMS: atom_id res chain seq x y z
N MET A 1 0.33 25.68 -40.32
CA MET A 1 -0.56 25.20 -39.20
C MET A 1 -1.73 26.15 -39.08
N SER A 2 -2.95 25.63 -39.01
CA SER A 2 -4.13 26.51 -38.86
C SER A 2 -4.14 27.20 -37.51
N LYS A 3 -4.70 28.42 -37.41
CA LYS A 3 -4.84 29.15 -36.15
C LYS A 3 -5.58 28.32 -35.04
N LYS A 4 -6.52 27.47 -35.47
CA LYS A 4 -7.26 26.58 -34.55
C LYS A 4 -6.37 25.51 -33.93
N ILE A 5 -5.46 24.91 -34.67
CA ILE A 5 -4.51 23.91 -34.19
C ILE A 5 -3.49 24.55 -33.25
N SER A 6 -3.02 25.74 -33.57
CA SER A 6 -2.08 26.49 -32.74
C SER A 6 -2.69 26.84 -31.38
N ILE A 7 -3.96 27.25 -31.34
CA ILE A 7 -4.68 27.54 -30.10
C ILE A 7 -4.87 26.26 -29.27
N LEU A 8 -5.23 25.15 -29.89
CA LEU A 8 -5.38 23.85 -29.21
C LEU A 8 -4.07 23.37 -28.57
N ILE A 9 -2.96 23.50 -29.30
CA ILE A 9 -1.63 23.13 -28.79
C ILE A 9 -1.24 24.03 -27.60
N SER A 10 -1.50 25.33 -27.70
CA SER A 10 -1.22 26.28 -26.62
C SER A 10 -2.02 25.98 -25.34
N ILE A 11 -3.30 25.64 -25.50
CA ILE A 11 -4.16 25.22 -24.39
C ILE A 11 -3.62 23.93 -23.75
N PHE A 12 -3.25 22.95 -24.55
CA PHE A 12 -2.71 21.68 -24.06
C PHE A 12 -1.40 21.88 -23.27
N ILE A 13 -0.48 22.69 -23.81
CA ILE A 13 0.78 23.01 -23.13
C ILE A 13 0.54 23.73 -21.80
N LEU A 14 -0.47 24.59 -21.74
CA LEU A 14 -0.80 25.34 -20.52
C LEU A 14 -1.44 24.45 -19.42
N PHE A 15 -2.34 23.51 -19.81
CA PHE A 15 -3.06 22.67 -18.86
C PHE A 15 -2.35 21.38 -18.46
N PHE A 16 -1.45 20.86 -19.29
CA PHE A 16 -0.74 19.62 -19.05
C PHE A 16 0.08 19.62 -17.73
N PRO A 17 0.85 20.65 -17.41
CA PRO A 17 1.54 20.71 -16.12
C PRO A 17 0.58 20.74 -14.92
N PHE A 18 -0.54 21.43 -15.03
CA PHE A 18 -1.55 21.46 -13.95
C PHE A 18 -2.17 20.08 -13.71
N MET A 19 -2.38 19.31 -14.78
CA MET A 19 -2.91 17.94 -14.67
C MET A 19 -1.91 17.02 -13.98
N ILE A 20 -0.61 17.14 -14.28
CA ILE A 20 0.45 16.38 -13.60
C ILE A 20 0.51 16.73 -12.11
N ILE A 21 0.47 18.02 -11.79
CA ILE A 21 0.49 18.51 -10.40
C ILE A 21 -0.75 18.00 -9.64
N ALA A 22 -1.94 18.09 -10.22
CA ALA A 22 -3.16 17.60 -9.61
C ALA A 22 -3.10 16.08 -9.35
N PHE A 23 -2.57 15.31 -10.29
CA PHE A 23 -2.40 13.86 -10.14
C PHE A 23 -1.43 13.49 -9.01
N THR A 24 -0.31 14.20 -8.92
CA THR A 24 0.69 13.98 -7.85
C THR A 24 0.14 14.37 -6.47
N ILE A 25 -0.64 15.44 -6.37
CA ILE A 25 -1.26 15.85 -5.11
C ILE A 25 -2.29 14.82 -4.64
N VAL A 26 -3.11 14.28 -5.53
CA VAL A 26 -4.12 13.27 -5.20
C VAL A 26 -3.45 11.97 -4.73
N ASP A 27 -2.39 11.53 -5.39
CA ASP A 27 -1.66 10.32 -4.98
C ASP A 27 -0.91 10.52 -3.64
N PHE A 28 -0.38 11.72 -3.42
CA PHE A 28 0.31 12.09 -2.18
C PHE A 28 -0.64 12.20 -0.96
N GLN A 29 -1.91 12.54 -1.19
CA GLN A 29 -2.92 12.64 -0.13
C GLN A 29 -3.72 11.35 0.09
N SER A 30 -3.51 10.32 -0.73
CA SER A 30 -4.21 9.06 -0.58
C SER A 30 -3.76 8.32 0.69
N GLU A 31 -4.73 7.85 1.47
CA GLU A 31 -4.46 7.00 2.62
C GLU A 31 -4.12 5.56 2.18
N PRO A 32 -3.34 4.81 2.96
CA PRO A 32 -3.11 3.41 2.67
C PRO A 32 -4.41 2.61 2.79
N VAL A 33 -4.57 1.64 1.90
CA VAL A 33 -5.78 0.82 1.79
C VAL A 33 -5.42 -0.67 1.82
N VAL A 34 -6.18 -1.43 2.59
CA VAL A 34 -6.18 -2.89 2.56
C VAL A 34 -7.60 -3.37 2.26
N ASN A 35 -7.77 -4.10 1.18
CA ASN A 35 -9.01 -4.74 0.80
C ASN A 35 -8.82 -6.24 0.62
N TYR A 36 -9.90 -7.00 0.67
CA TYR A 36 -9.85 -8.44 0.45
C TYR A 36 -11.16 -8.93 -0.20
N ASP A 37 -11.04 -9.96 -0.99
CA ASP A 37 -12.16 -10.65 -1.64
C ASP A 37 -12.05 -12.17 -1.43
N ASN A 38 -12.65 -12.97 -2.30
CA ASN A 38 -12.63 -14.43 -2.20
C ASN A 38 -11.34 -15.08 -2.70
N GLU A 39 -10.47 -14.33 -3.37
CA GLU A 39 -9.26 -14.85 -4.01
C GLU A 39 -7.99 -14.26 -3.42
N LYS A 40 -8.02 -12.97 -3.02
CA LYS A 40 -6.82 -12.23 -2.67
C LYS A 40 -7.05 -11.10 -1.67
N ILE A 41 -5.93 -10.63 -1.12
CA ILE A 41 -5.82 -9.38 -0.39
C ILE A 41 -5.11 -8.38 -1.30
N SER A 42 -5.63 -7.16 -1.37
CA SER A 42 -5.03 -6.06 -2.13
C SER A 42 -4.56 -4.98 -1.16
N MET A 43 -3.32 -4.54 -1.31
CA MET A 43 -2.70 -3.52 -0.47
C MET A 43 -2.16 -2.39 -1.33
N LYS A 44 -2.49 -1.16 -1.00
CA LYS A 44 -1.99 0.04 -1.68
C LYS A 44 -1.48 1.04 -0.66
N ALA A 45 -0.18 1.29 -0.68
CA ALA A 45 0.45 2.38 0.05
C ALA A 45 0.63 3.60 -0.85
N PRO A 46 0.59 4.84 -0.31
CA PRO A 46 0.92 6.04 -1.07
C PRO A 46 2.30 5.93 -1.72
N LEU A 47 2.45 6.43 -2.93
CA LEU A 47 3.68 6.44 -3.72
C LEU A 47 4.22 5.04 -4.10
N CYS A 48 3.48 3.98 -3.81
CA CYS A 48 3.83 2.60 -4.14
C CYS A 48 2.81 1.99 -5.10
N SER A 49 3.22 0.99 -5.86
CA SER A 49 2.31 0.16 -6.65
C SER A 49 1.43 -0.69 -5.75
N GLU A 50 0.21 -0.97 -6.19
CA GLU A 50 -0.67 -1.92 -5.51
C GLU A 50 -0.04 -3.31 -5.49
N GLU A 51 -0.09 -3.96 -4.34
CA GLU A 51 0.36 -5.35 -4.15
C GLU A 51 -0.84 -6.26 -3.91
N SER A 52 -0.80 -7.45 -4.49
CA SER A 52 -1.83 -8.49 -4.31
C SER A 52 -1.23 -9.74 -3.67
N ILE A 53 -1.94 -10.26 -2.68
CA ILE A 53 -1.59 -11.50 -1.99
C ILE A 53 -2.70 -12.50 -2.26
N TYR A 54 -2.44 -13.49 -3.11
CA TYR A 54 -3.39 -14.57 -3.35
C TYR A 54 -3.37 -15.57 -2.20
N TYR A 55 -4.53 -15.98 -1.73
CA TYR A 55 -4.62 -16.91 -0.59
C TYR A 55 -3.90 -18.24 -0.86
N SER A 56 -3.91 -18.70 -2.11
CA SER A 56 -3.19 -19.91 -2.52
C SER A 56 -1.67 -19.83 -2.37
N ASP A 57 -1.11 -18.62 -2.37
CA ASP A 57 0.33 -18.39 -2.33
C ASP A 57 0.86 -18.14 -0.91
N ILE A 58 -0.03 -18.07 0.09
CA ILE A 58 0.34 -17.80 1.48
C ILE A 58 1.00 -19.03 2.10
N SER A 59 2.26 -18.87 2.51
CA SER A 59 3.03 -19.92 3.18
C SER A 59 3.06 -19.77 4.70
N GLU A 60 2.90 -18.56 5.22
CA GLU A 60 2.92 -18.29 6.66
C GLU A 60 2.00 -17.12 6.99
N ILE A 61 1.26 -17.24 8.09
CA ILE A 61 0.42 -16.19 8.65
C ILE A 61 0.50 -16.22 10.17
N LYS A 62 0.71 -15.08 10.79
CA LYS A 62 0.75 -14.93 12.24
C LYS A 62 0.48 -13.49 12.67
N TYR A 63 0.06 -13.31 13.93
CA TYR A 63 0.05 -11.99 14.56
C TYR A 63 1.40 -11.67 15.15
N ILE A 64 1.82 -10.40 15.07
CA ILE A 64 2.98 -9.86 15.78
C ILE A 64 2.55 -8.61 16.54
N ASN A 65 3.09 -8.44 17.75
CA ASN A 65 2.72 -7.33 18.65
C ASN A 65 3.61 -6.11 18.45
N ASP A 66 4.90 -6.33 18.29
CA ASP A 66 5.90 -5.29 18.17
C ASP A 66 6.57 -5.37 16.79
N LEU A 67 6.82 -4.23 16.20
CA LEU A 67 7.48 -4.12 14.90
C LEU A 67 8.48 -2.97 14.91
N ASP A 68 9.73 -3.31 14.71
CA ASP A 68 10.75 -2.34 14.33
C ASP A 68 10.63 -2.11 12.82
N TYR A 69 10.27 -0.91 12.42
CA TYR A 69 10.10 -0.57 10.98
C TYR A 69 11.40 -0.63 10.21
N GLY A 70 12.54 -0.36 10.86
CA GLY A 70 13.82 -0.29 10.19
C GLY A 70 13.93 0.94 9.29
N GLU A 71 14.46 0.75 8.10
CA GLU A 71 14.68 1.81 7.12
C GLU A 71 13.61 1.82 6.03
N LYS A 72 13.16 3.01 5.68
CA LYS A 72 12.22 3.19 4.57
C LYS A 72 12.96 3.09 3.23
N ILE A 73 12.48 2.19 2.36
CA ILE A 73 12.93 2.07 0.97
C ILE A 73 12.11 3.01 0.08
N LYS A 74 10.77 2.91 0.16
CA LYS A 74 9.84 3.73 -0.62
C LYS A 74 8.49 3.79 0.09
N GLY A 75 7.90 4.97 0.19
CA GLY A 75 6.59 5.13 0.81
C GLY A 75 6.49 6.39 1.64
N GLU A 76 5.58 6.39 2.60
CA GLU A 76 5.23 7.54 3.44
C GLU A 76 5.37 7.21 4.92
N PHE A 77 5.95 8.14 5.66
CA PHE A 77 6.01 8.11 7.11
C PHE A 77 5.48 9.43 7.65
N ASN A 78 4.30 9.42 8.25
CA ASN A 78 3.71 10.62 8.84
C ASN A 78 3.02 10.30 10.19
N LYS A 79 2.38 11.31 10.79
CA LYS A 79 1.73 11.17 12.10
C LYS A 79 0.51 10.24 12.11
N ASN A 80 -0.11 9.97 10.97
CA ASN A 80 -1.34 9.18 10.87
C ASN A 80 -1.07 7.72 10.46
N TYR A 81 -0.05 7.50 9.64
CA TYR A 81 0.32 6.16 9.16
C TYR A 81 1.78 6.10 8.73
N THR A 82 2.25 4.87 8.65
CA THR A 82 3.53 4.49 8.02
C THR A 82 3.22 3.41 7.00
N ALA A 83 3.56 3.63 5.74
CA ALA A 83 3.19 2.68 4.70
C ALA A 83 4.18 2.68 3.53
N GLY A 84 4.42 1.52 2.95
CA GLY A 84 5.30 1.32 1.82
C GLY A 84 6.26 0.16 1.98
N TRP A 85 7.38 0.22 1.27
CA TRP A 85 8.47 -0.74 1.38
C TRP A 85 9.48 -0.31 2.43
N PHE A 86 9.79 -1.23 3.34
CA PHE A 86 10.73 -1.05 4.44
C PHE A 86 11.72 -2.21 4.50
N ASN A 87 12.83 -2.01 5.18
CA ASN A 87 13.82 -3.05 5.46
C ASN A 87 14.17 -3.04 6.95
N ASN A 88 14.12 -4.18 7.59
CA ASN A 88 14.64 -4.35 8.94
C ASN A 88 15.51 -5.61 9.06
N ALA A 89 16.19 -5.76 10.20
CA ALA A 89 17.11 -6.87 10.44
C ALA A 89 16.39 -8.23 10.55
N GLU A 90 15.13 -8.23 10.99
CA GLU A 90 14.38 -9.47 11.23
C GLU A 90 13.77 -10.06 9.96
N TYR A 91 13.20 -9.21 9.09
CA TYR A 91 12.44 -9.65 7.93
C TYR A 91 13.09 -9.34 6.58
N GLY A 92 14.13 -8.50 6.55
CA GLY A 92 14.64 -7.95 5.29
C GLY A 92 13.64 -6.95 4.69
N ASP A 93 13.46 -6.99 3.37
CA ASP A 93 12.48 -6.15 2.69
C ASP A 93 11.06 -6.64 2.94
N TYR A 94 10.16 -5.73 3.32
CA TYR A 94 8.76 -6.06 3.54
C TYR A 94 7.84 -4.87 3.20
N TYR A 95 6.61 -5.18 2.84
CA TYR A 95 5.58 -4.19 2.56
C TYR A 95 4.76 -3.92 3.82
N LEU A 96 4.70 -2.67 4.24
CA LEU A 96 4.09 -2.25 5.50
C LEU A 96 2.88 -1.35 5.25
N ILE A 97 1.80 -1.61 5.98
CA ILE A 97 0.73 -0.64 6.23
C ILE A 97 0.44 -0.61 7.72
N SER A 98 0.83 0.48 8.38
CA SER A 98 0.61 0.71 9.80
C SER A 98 -0.14 2.02 10.01
N CYS A 99 -1.40 1.93 10.42
CA CYS A 99 -2.25 3.08 10.72
C CYS A 99 -2.39 3.25 12.23
N ASN A 100 -2.45 4.51 12.70
CA ASN A 100 -2.55 4.82 14.12
C ASN A 100 -3.97 4.64 14.68
N ASP A 101 -5.00 4.88 13.85
CA ASP A 101 -6.41 4.76 14.25
C ASP A 101 -6.98 3.40 13.85
N VAL A 102 -6.65 2.38 14.63
CA VAL A 102 -7.08 0.99 14.40
C VAL A 102 -7.64 0.37 15.67
N GLU A 103 -8.60 -0.54 15.54
CA GLU A 103 -9.21 -1.26 16.66
C GLU A 103 -8.25 -2.23 17.35
N ASP A 104 -7.44 -2.94 16.55
CA ASP A 104 -6.45 -3.91 17.02
C ASP A 104 -5.05 -3.39 16.69
N SER A 105 -4.24 -3.15 17.71
CA SER A 105 -2.88 -2.66 17.56
C SER A 105 -1.88 -3.72 17.06
N ARG A 106 -2.29 -4.99 17.02
CA ARG A 106 -1.44 -6.07 16.51
C ARG A 106 -1.33 -5.98 14.99
N TYR A 107 -0.19 -6.41 14.50
CA TYR A 107 0.04 -6.55 13.08
C TYR A 107 -0.26 -7.97 12.63
N LEU A 108 -0.77 -8.09 11.42
CA LEU A 108 -0.84 -9.37 10.72
C LEU A 108 0.38 -9.50 9.80
N TYR A 109 1.17 -10.54 10.03
CA TYR A 109 2.30 -10.92 9.19
C TYR A 109 1.86 -12.00 8.21
N ILE A 110 2.13 -11.78 6.94
CA ILE A 110 1.87 -12.76 5.88
C ILE A 110 3.11 -12.92 5.01
N LYS A 111 3.53 -14.16 4.80
CA LYS A 111 4.55 -14.50 3.81
C LYS A 111 3.89 -15.17 2.61
N SER A 112 4.17 -14.64 1.43
CA SER A 112 3.60 -15.09 0.16
C SER A 112 4.65 -14.96 -0.95
N ASN A 113 5.03 -16.05 -1.59
CA ASN A 113 5.99 -16.07 -2.71
C ASN A 113 7.27 -15.27 -2.42
N ASP A 114 7.97 -15.55 -1.34
CA ASP A 114 9.20 -14.87 -0.90
C ASP A 114 9.05 -13.39 -0.54
N LYS A 115 7.83 -12.85 -0.62
CA LYS A 115 7.50 -11.50 -0.16
C LYS A 115 6.87 -11.54 1.23
N ILE A 116 7.15 -10.52 2.02
CA ILE A 116 6.60 -10.35 3.37
C ILE A 116 5.72 -9.10 3.37
N PHE A 117 4.52 -9.26 3.94
CA PHE A 117 3.52 -8.22 4.09
C PHE A 117 3.14 -8.10 5.56
N ILE A 118 3.16 -6.89 6.10
CA ILE A 118 2.81 -6.62 7.50
C ILE A 118 1.87 -5.44 7.54
N PHE A 119 0.70 -5.60 8.17
CA PHE A 119 -0.30 -4.56 8.24
C PHE A 119 -1.19 -4.68 9.46
N ASN A 120 -1.84 -3.60 9.85
CA ASN A 120 -2.74 -3.56 11.00
C ASN A 120 -4.19 -3.16 10.68
N LEU A 121 -4.57 -3.11 9.40
CA LEU A 121 -5.95 -2.87 8.96
C LEU A 121 -6.69 -4.18 8.72
N LYS A 122 -7.94 -4.26 9.18
CA LYS A 122 -8.84 -5.42 8.93
C LYS A 122 -8.25 -6.79 9.31
N THR A 123 -7.33 -6.82 10.25
CA THR A 123 -6.50 -8.01 10.55
C THR A 123 -7.33 -9.21 10.97
N ASN A 124 -8.31 -9.03 11.86
CA ASN A 124 -9.15 -10.12 12.36
C ASN A 124 -10.03 -10.73 11.26
N LYS A 125 -10.62 -9.89 10.39
CA LYS A 125 -11.45 -10.34 9.27
C LYS A 125 -10.64 -11.12 8.25
N ILE A 126 -9.45 -10.63 7.91
CA ILE A 126 -8.55 -11.27 6.94
C ILE A 126 -7.98 -12.57 7.52
N PHE A 127 -7.55 -12.57 8.77
CA PHE A 127 -7.07 -13.78 9.44
C PHE A 127 -8.14 -14.88 9.47
N SER A 128 -9.37 -14.55 9.84
CA SER A 128 -10.49 -15.48 9.84
C SER A 128 -10.80 -16.02 8.45
N LYS A 129 -10.78 -15.16 7.43
CA LYS A 129 -10.97 -15.55 6.03
C LYS A 129 -9.93 -16.57 5.58
N ILE A 130 -8.66 -16.33 5.85
CA ILE A 130 -7.57 -17.25 5.48
C ILE A 130 -7.71 -18.58 6.21
N LYS A 131 -8.06 -18.57 7.49
CA LYS A 131 -8.28 -19.80 8.28
C LYS A 131 -9.44 -20.65 7.77
N GLN A 132 -10.49 -20.03 7.23
CA GLN A 132 -11.62 -20.75 6.64
C GLN A 132 -11.27 -21.43 5.30
N LEU A 133 -10.28 -20.92 4.58
CA LEU A 133 -9.85 -21.44 3.28
C LEU A 133 -8.79 -22.55 3.39
N LYS A 134 -8.25 -22.73 4.55
CA LYS A 134 -7.29 -23.81 4.89
C LYS A 134 -7.97 -24.83 5.79
#